data_0ba3b1e18e8fbde28f19ee4d18b58a9d
#
_entry.id   0ba3b1e18e8fbde28f19ee4d18b58a9d
#
_cell.length_a   1.000
_cell.length_b   1.000
_cell.length_c   1.000
_cell.angle_alpha   90.00
_cell.angle_beta   90.00
_cell.angle_gamma   90.00
#
_symmetry.space_group_name_H-M   'P 1'
#
loop_
_entity.id
_entity.type
_entity.pdbx_description
1 polymer ?
#
loop_
_entity_poly.entity_id
_entity_poly.type
_entity_poly.pdbx_seq_one_letter_code
_entity_poly.pdbx_strand_id
1 'polypeptide(L)'
;AVFVHPFDDPAVIAGQGTIALEILRQHPGPLQAVFVPVGGGGLLAGVAACIKALRPAVQVIGVQAADSDAMARSLERGERVVLDEVGLFADGTAVKQVGALTFALCRQHVDAMLRVDADAICAAIRDIYHDTRSVPEPAGALALAGLKQYAAAHPGDDGTLVAIVSGANMNFDRLRFVAERAELGEQREAVFAVTIPEERGSFRRFCATLGRHQITEFNYRIGDTHSAHIFVGVQIASRAEREALVAAFHAQDFAVLDLTDDELAKLHLRHMVGGRSPLARDELLYRFEFPERPGALVHFLDQLHPDWN
;
A
#
# COMPACT_ATOMS: atom_id res chain seq x y z
N ALA A 1 5.28 11.95 39.58
CA ALA A 1 5.23 12.04 38.12
C ALA A 1 3.92 12.76 37.72
N VAL A 2 3.96 13.63 36.71
CA VAL A 2 2.79 14.28 36.15
C VAL A 2 2.48 13.57 34.83
N PHE A 3 1.24 13.13 34.66
CA PHE A 3 0.79 12.55 33.39
C PHE A 3 0.47 13.70 32.41
N VAL A 4 1.07 13.67 31.21
CA VAL A 4 0.76 14.54 30.09
C VAL A 4 0.08 13.68 29.04
N HIS A 5 -1.14 14.04 28.64
CA HIS A 5 -1.88 13.28 27.64
C HIS A 5 -1.20 13.41 26.27
N PRO A 6 -0.96 12.32 25.54
CA PRO A 6 -0.14 12.34 24.31
C PRO A 6 -0.75 13.15 23.15
N PHE A 7 -2.04 13.40 23.16
CA PHE A 7 -2.71 14.16 22.10
C PHE A 7 -3.90 15.02 22.56
N ASP A 8 -4.58 14.70 23.66
CA ASP A 8 -5.79 15.39 24.10
C ASP A 8 -5.50 16.38 25.25
N ASP A 9 -4.53 17.25 25.01
CA ASP A 9 -4.09 18.29 25.94
C ASP A 9 -3.89 19.61 25.18
N PRO A 10 -4.39 20.76 25.69
CA PRO A 10 -4.28 22.04 25.01
C PRO A 10 -2.84 22.46 24.69
N ALA A 11 -1.89 22.21 25.61
CA ALA A 11 -0.49 22.57 25.41
C ALA A 11 0.17 21.68 24.36
N VAL A 12 -0.17 20.38 24.35
CA VAL A 12 0.30 19.44 23.31
C VAL A 12 -0.25 19.86 21.96
N ILE A 13 -1.55 20.14 21.83
CA ILE A 13 -2.17 20.58 20.58
C ILE A 13 -1.53 21.89 20.08
N ALA A 14 -1.32 22.87 20.97
CA ALA A 14 -0.67 24.12 20.62
C ALA A 14 0.78 23.93 20.15
N GLY A 15 1.52 23.01 20.81
CA GLY A 15 2.86 22.63 20.38
C GLY A 15 2.89 22.05 18.97
N GLN A 16 1.93 21.19 18.62
CA GLN A 16 1.80 20.65 17.25
C GLN A 16 1.47 21.72 16.22
N GLY A 17 0.75 22.78 16.60
CA GLY A 17 0.46 23.93 15.72
C GLY A 17 1.71 24.67 15.24
N THR A 18 2.86 24.55 15.93
CA THR A 18 4.13 25.16 15.50
C THR A 18 4.61 24.61 14.15
N ILE A 19 4.25 23.38 13.79
CA ILE A 19 4.57 22.78 12.49
C ILE A 19 3.90 23.61 11.37
N ALA A 20 2.66 24.02 11.55
CA ALA A 20 1.98 24.89 10.60
C ALA A 20 2.71 26.23 10.41
N LEU A 21 3.22 26.84 11.49
CA LEU A 21 4.00 28.07 11.41
C LEU A 21 5.28 27.86 10.59
N GLU A 22 5.97 26.75 10.79
CA GLU A 22 7.19 26.42 10.02
C GLU A 22 6.86 26.20 8.54
N ILE A 23 5.80 25.45 8.20
CA ILE A 23 5.35 25.28 6.82
C ILE A 23 5.07 26.64 6.16
N LEU A 24 4.31 27.51 6.82
CA LEU A 24 3.94 28.80 6.27
C LEU A 24 5.12 29.78 6.13
N ARG A 25 6.15 29.65 6.98
CA ARG A 25 7.40 30.42 6.89
C ARG A 25 8.31 29.92 5.76
N GLN A 26 8.44 28.61 5.63
CA GLN A 26 9.33 27.97 4.64
C GLN A 26 8.71 28.02 3.24
N HIS A 27 7.37 28.01 3.14
CA HIS A 27 6.64 28.13 1.88
C HIS A 27 5.71 29.37 1.91
N PRO A 28 6.23 30.57 1.61
CA PRO A 28 5.42 31.78 1.60
C PRO A 28 4.49 31.90 0.39
N GLY A 29 4.71 31.09 -0.64
CA GLY A 29 3.93 31.06 -1.88
C GLY A 29 2.51 30.49 -1.71
N PRO A 30 1.78 30.36 -2.82
CA PRO A 30 0.46 29.73 -2.81
C PRO A 30 0.56 28.28 -2.30
N LEU A 31 -0.28 27.92 -1.34
CA LEU A 31 -0.40 26.59 -0.76
C LEU A 31 -1.85 26.15 -0.91
N GLN A 32 -2.05 25.00 -1.54
CA GLN A 32 -3.39 24.48 -1.79
C GLN A 32 -3.86 23.60 -0.63
N ALA A 33 -3.08 22.59 -0.23
CA ALA A 33 -3.45 21.69 0.83
C ALA A 33 -2.27 21.20 1.66
N VAL A 34 -2.54 20.89 2.93
CA VAL A 34 -1.61 20.24 3.86
C VAL A 34 -2.21 18.91 4.31
N PHE A 35 -1.47 17.83 4.10
CA PHE A 35 -1.84 16.47 4.51
C PHE A 35 -1.17 16.13 5.83
N VAL A 36 -1.97 15.63 6.78
CA VAL A 36 -1.55 15.42 8.16
C VAL A 36 -1.88 14.01 8.59
N PRO A 37 -0.91 13.21 9.10
CA PRO A 37 -1.20 11.87 9.62
C PRO A 37 -1.99 11.97 10.93
N VAL A 38 -2.95 11.06 11.15
CA VAL A 38 -3.89 11.18 12.25
C VAL A 38 -4.01 9.88 13.05
N GLY A 39 -3.63 9.98 14.32
CA GLY A 39 -4.00 9.01 15.36
C GLY A 39 -5.07 9.60 16.28
N GLY A 40 -4.71 10.01 17.48
CA GLY A 40 -5.62 10.65 18.45
C GLY A 40 -6.06 12.09 18.10
N GLY A 41 -5.46 12.68 17.08
CA GLY A 41 -5.86 13.96 16.50
C GLY A 41 -5.07 15.19 16.96
N GLY A 42 -4.07 15.05 17.87
CA GLY A 42 -3.33 16.19 18.40
C GLY A 42 -2.60 17.01 17.34
N LEU A 43 -1.86 16.34 16.46
CA LEU A 43 -1.16 16.96 15.34
C LEU A 43 -2.14 17.63 14.37
N LEU A 44 -3.17 16.90 13.93
CA LEU A 44 -4.16 17.43 13.00
C LEU A 44 -4.89 18.66 13.57
N ALA A 45 -5.34 18.59 14.82
CA ALA A 45 -6.03 19.69 15.50
C ALA A 45 -5.15 20.95 15.59
N GLY A 46 -3.88 20.80 16.01
CA GLY A 46 -2.94 21.92 16.13
C GLY A 46 -2.62 22.56 14.79
N VAL A 47 -2.30 21.75 13.78
CA VAL A 47 -2.00 22.22 12.42
C VAL A 47 -3.22 22.91 11.80
N ALA A 48 -4.40 22.27 11.89
CA ALA A 48 -5.63 22.80 11.30
C ALA A 48 -6.03 24.14 11.94
N ALA A 49 -6.05 24.23 13.26
CA ALA A 49 -6.38 25.47 13.95
C ALA A 49 -5.44 26.62 13.55
N CYS A 50 -4.14 26.35 13.49
CA CYS A 50 -3.15 27.35 13.10
C CYS A 50 -3.27 27.78 11.64
N ILE A 51 -3.42 26.82 10.70
CA ILE A 51 -3.56 27.15 9.27
C ILE A 51 -4.84 27.92 9.03
N LYS A 52 -5.98 27.48 9.59
CA LYS A 52 -7.26 28.19 9.39
C LYS A 52 -7.29 29.61 9.98
N ALA A 53 -6.53 29.85 11.04
CA ALA A 53 -6.38 31.20 11.60
C ALA A 53 -5.54 32.13 10.73
N LEU A 54 -4.51 31.59 10.02
CA LEU A 54 -3.55 32.42 9.28
C LEU A 54 -3.81 32.43 7.76
N ARG A 55 -4.22 31.33 7.20
CA ARG A 55 -4.51 31.14 5.76
C ARG A 55 -5.75 30.25 5.59
N PRO A 56 -6.97 30.77 5.84
CA PRO A 56 -8.20 29.96 5.85
C PRO A 56 -8.54 29.28 4.53
N ALA A 57 -8.00 29.76 3.42
CA ALA A 57 -8.20 29.15 2.09
C ALA A 57 -7.41 27.86 1.88
N VAL A 58 -6.35 27.61 2.67
CA VAL A 58 -5.56 26.39 2.57
C VAL A 58 -6.37 25.20 3.13
N GLN A 59 -6.48 24.14 2.36
CA GLN A 59 -7.14 22.93 2.81
C GLN A 59 -6.26 22.16 3.81
N VAL A 60 -6.86 21.64 4.87
CA VAL A 60 -6.20 20.73 5.81
C VAL A 60 -6.89 19.38 5.75
N ILE A 61 -6.14 18.39 5.31
CA ILE A 61 -6.63 17.03 5.02
C ILE A 61 -5.98 16.06 5.98
N GLY A 62 -6.79 15.41 6.82
CA GLY A 62 -6.31 14.34 7.69
C GLY A 62 -6.19 13.02 6.93
N VAL A 63 -5.15 12.24 7.24
CA VAL A 63 -4.94 10.92 6.64
C VAL A 63 -4.83 9.85 7.71
N GLN A 64 -5.63 8.80 7.60
CA GLN A 64 -5.63 7.64 8.50
C GLN A 64 -5.42 6.33 7.74
N ALA A 65 -4.86 5.34 8.44
CA ALA A 65 -4.92 3.97 7.96
C ALA A 65 -6.37 3.49 7.96
N ALA A 66 -6.78 2.75 6.94
CA ALA A 66 -8.17 2.31 6.74
C ALA A 66 -8.68 1.40 7.89
N ASP A 67 -7.75 0.69 8.55
CA ASP A 67 -8.02 -0.18 9.69
C ASP A 67 -7.89 0.50 11.06
N SER A 68 -7.66 1.84 11.08
CA SER A 68 -7.52 2.65 12.31
C SER A 68 -8.11 4.05 12.11
N ASP A 69 -9.32 4.14 11.57
CA ASP A 69 -9.96 5.35 11.06
C ASP A 69 -10.90 6.05 12.06
N ALA A 70 -10.56 6.03 13.35
CA ALA A 70 -11.40 6.58 14.42
C ALA A 70 -11.81 8.05 14.24
N MET A 71 -10.90 8.92 13.76
CA MET A 71 -11.22 10.35 13.52
C MET A 71 -12.18 10.51 12.34
N ALA A 72 -11.92 9.82 11.24
CA ALA A 72 -12.76 9.89 10.06
C ALA A 72 -14.20 9.47 10.37
N ARG A 73 -14.39 8.31 11.02
CA ARG A 73 -15.72 7.85 11.46
C ARG A 73 -16.36 8.79 12.47
N SER A 74 -15.58 9.37 13.37
CA SER A 74 -16.09 10.31 14.35
C SER A 74 -16.61 11.60 13.70
N LEU A 75 -15.91 12.13 12.71
CA LEU A 75 -16.32 13.33 11.96
C LEU A 75 -17.57 13.05 11.12
N GLU A 76 -17.63 11.88 10.47
CA GLU A 76 -18.79 11.44 9.68
C GLU A 76 -20.08 11.28 10.54
N ARG A 77 -19.93 10.75 11.78
CA ARG A 77 -21.05 10.58 12.71
C ARG A 77 -21.41 11.81 13.52
N GLY A 78 -20.49 12.79 13.57
CA GLY A 78 -20.65 13.98 14.41
C GLY A 78 -20.43 13.74 15.92
N GLU A 79 -19.96 12.54 16.30
CA GLU A 79 -19.66 12.12 17.68
C GLU A 79 -18.42 11.22 17.71
N ARG A 80 -17.73 11.16 18.89
CA ARG A 80 -16.54 10.31 19.03
C ARG A 80 -16.92 8.83 19.02
N VAL A 81 -16.32 8.11 18.06
CA VAL A 81 -16.50 6.66 17.89
C VAL A 81 -15.39 5.91 18.61
N VAL A 82 -15.71 4.76 19.19
CA VAL A 82 -14.76 3.76 19.69
C VAL A 82 -14.71 2.63 18.67
N LEU A 83 -13.51 2.33 18.16
CA LEU A 83 -13.29 1.18 17.27
C LEU A 83 -13.19 -0.11 18.10
N ASP A 84 -13.78 -1.17 17.62
CA ASP A 84 -13.66 -2.49 18.25
C ASP A 84 -12.23 -2.99 18.17
N GLU A 85 -11.62 -2.85 17.00
CA GLU A 85 -10.23 -3.23 16.70
C GLU A 85 -9.49 -2.11 15.96
N VAL A 86 -8.17 -2.13 16.00
CA VAL A 86 -7.28 -1.23 15.24
C VAL A 86 -6.18 -2.04 14.60
N GLY A 87 -5.82 -1.69 13.38
CA GLY A 87 -4.66 -2.23 12.69
C GLY A 87 -3.35 -1.77 13.35
N LEU A 88 -2.37 -2.64 13.38
CA LEU A 88 -1.08 -2.38 14.05
C LEU A 88 0.05 -2.07 13.06
N PHE A 89 -0.25 -1.98 11.77
CA PHE A 89 0.80 -1.66 10.80
C PHE A 89 1.31 -0.22 10.97
N ALA A 90 0.41 0.76 11.07
CA ALA A 90 0.73 2.16 11.40
C ALA A 90 0.54 2.41 12.91
N ASP A 91 1.28 1.67 13.75
CA ASP A 91 1.12 1.63 15.22
C ASP A 91 1.22 3.01 15.89
N GLY A 92 2.06 3.92 15.38
CA GLY A 92 2.16 5.30 15.87
C GLY A 92 0.86 6.11 15.76
N THR A 93 -0.12 5.64 14.96
CA THR A 93 -1.44 6.27 14.79
C THR A 93 -2.60 5.36 15.18
N ALA A 94 -2.35 4.15 15.66
CA ALA A 94 -3.35 3.16 16.01
C ALA A 94 -4.05 3.47 17.34
N VAL A 95 -5.14 4.22 17.31
CA VAL A 95 -5.94 4.55 18.50
C VAL A 95 -7.39 4.11 18.31
N LYS A 96 -7.97 3.53 19.37
CA LYS A 96 -9.40 3.13 19.35
C LYS A 96 -10.36 4.29 19.41
N GLN A 97 -9.96 5.39 20.04
CA GLN A 97 -10.81 6.57 20.18
C GLN A 97 -9.97 7.85 20.16
N VAL A 98 -10.46 8.84 19.47
CA VAL A 98 -9.85 10.19 19.40
C VAL A 98 -10.11 10.99 20.68
N GLY A 99 -9.31 12.03 20.93
CA GLY A 99 -9.50 12.94 22.06
C GLY A 99 -10.79 13.77 21.97
N ALA A 100 -11.25 14.26 23.08
CA ALA A 100 -12.42 15.12 23.12
C ALA A 100 -12.13 16.52 22.56
N LEU A 101 -11.00 17.11 22.96
CA LEU A 101 -10.55 18.43 22.48
C LEU A 101 -10.13 18.33 21.01
N THR A 102 -9.36 17.28 20.66
CA THR A 102 -8.91 17.11 19.28
C THR A 102 -10.05 16.90 18.33
N PHE A 103 -11.08 16.11 18.70
CA PHE A 103 -12.30 15.93 17.90
C PHE A 103 -13.03 17.27 17.68
N ALA A 104 -13.23 18.07 18.75
CA ALA A 104 -13.92 19.34 18.65
C ALA A 104 -13.22 20.32 17.69
N LEU A 105 -11.88 20.40 17.76
CA LEU A 105 -11.08 21.23 16.87
C LEU A 105 -11.06 20.70 15.43
N CYS A 106 -10.91 19.40 15.24
CA CYS A 106 -10.92 18.78 13.90
C CYS A 106 -12.28 19.00 13.22
N ARG A 107 -13.40 18.83 13.94
CA ARG A 107 -14.74 19.09 13.41
C ARG A 107 -14.91 20.53 12.92
N GLN A 108 -14.22 21.49 13.53
CA GLN A 108 -14.32 22.91 13.18
C GLN A 108 -13.38 23.31 12.03
N HIS A 109 -12.19 22.70 11.93
CA HIS A 109 -11.09 23.21 11.12
C HIS A 109 -10.59 22.28 10.01
N VAL A 110 -10.96 21.00 10.01
CA VAL A 110 -10.51 20.02 9.00
C VAL A 110 -11.47 20.01 7.82
N ASP A 111 -10.92 20.06 6.61
CA ASP A 111 -11.72 20.10 5.38
C ASP A 111 -12.12 18.70 4.91
N ALA A 112 -11.21 17.73 5.04
CA ALA A 112 -11.46 16.36 4.60
C ALA A 112 -10.64 15.34 5.38
N MET A 113 -11.09 14.07 5.33
CA MET A 113 -10.34 12.91 5.80
C MET A 113 -10.16 11.92 4.67
N LEU A 114 -8.95 11.38 4.54
CA LEU A 114 -8.62 10.28 3.62
C LEU A 114 -8.25 9.02 4.41
N ARG A 115 -8.56 7.89 3.82
CA ARG A 115 -8.18 6.57 4.32
C ARG A 115 -7.26 5.90 3.29
N VAL A 116 -6.15 5.36 3.76
CA VAL A 116 -5.16 4.66 2.93
C VAL A 116 -4.92 3.26 3.48
N ASP A 117 -4.69 2.32 2.59
CA ASP A 117 -4.34 0.95 2.97
C ASP A 117 -2.84 0.77 3.26
N ALA A 118 -2.46 -0.41 3.72
CA ALA A 118 -1.07 -0.73 4.06
C ALA A 118 -0.14 -0.69 2.84
N ASP A 119 -0.64 -1.00 1.64
CA ASP A 119 0.15 -1.02 0.42
C ASP A 119 0.49 0.40 -0.04
N ALA A 120 -0.49 1.31 0.00
CA ALA A 120 -0.26 2.73 -0.26
C ALA A 120 0.75 3.35 0.72
N ILE A 121 0.69 2.95 2.01
CA ILE A 121 1.66 3.39 3.02
C ILE A 121 3.06 2.85 2.68
N CYS A 122 3.20 1.58 2.31
CA CYS A 122 4.49 0.99 1.91
C CYS A 122 5.07 1.69 0.67
N ALA A 123 4.25 1.98 -0.34
CA ALA A 123 4.66 2.74 -1.51
C ALA A 123 5.15 4.15 -1.12
N ALA A 124 4.45 4.83 -0.21
CA ALA A 124 4.87 6.14 0.28
C ALA A 124 6.20 6.08 1.06
N ILE A 125 6.44 5.05 1.88
CA ILE A 125 7.75 4.84 2.55
C ILE A 125 8.88 4.73 1.53
N ARG A 126 8.67 3.92 0.46
CA ARG A 126 9.64 3.76 -0.62
C ARG A 126 9.93 5.08 -1.32
N ASP A 127 8.90 5.85 -1.66
CA ASP A 127 9.06 7.14 -2.35
C ASP A 127 9.84 8.14 -1.49
N ILE A 128 9.49 8.27 -0.20
CA ILE A 128 10.24 9.11 0.75
C ILE A 128 11.71 8.69 0.78
N TYR A 129 11.98 7.37 0.82
CA TYR A 129 13.36 6.88 0.80
C TYR A 129 14.08 7.22 -0.51
N HIS A 130 13.42 7.08 -1.65
CA HIS A 130 14.04 7.39 -2.95
C HIS A 130 14.41 8.87 -3.06
N ASP A 131 13.55 9.77 -2.57
CA ASP A 131 13.77 11.20 -2.67
C ASP A 131 14.71 11.76 -1.61
N THR A 132 14.61 11.25 -0.37
CA THR A 132 15.29 11.86 0.79
C THR A 132 16.38 10.98 1.41
N ARG A 133 16.46 9.71 1.05
CA ARG A 133 17.28 8.67 1.70
C ARG A 133 16.96 8.47 3.20
N SER A 134 15.79 8.90 3.62
CA SER A 134 15.25 8.68 4.96
C SER A 134 14.18 7.60 4.94
N VAL A 135 14.17 6.72 5.94
CA VAL A 135 13.16 5.67 6.09
C VAL A 135 12.16 6.10 7.17
N PRO A 136 10.97 6.59 6.80
CA PRO A 136 9.93 6.90 7.79
C PRO A 136 9.29 5.61 8.32
N GLU A 137 8.69 5.68 9.49
CA GLU A 137 7.79 4.64 9.97
C GLU A 137 6.44 4.67 9.21
N PRO A 138 5.63 3.59 9.26
CA PRO A 138 4.34 3.56 8.57
C PRO A 138 3.42 4.75 8.93
N ALA A 139 3.33 5.10 10.22
CA ALA A 139 2.57 6.27 10.66
C ALA A 139 3.10 7.59 10.07
N GLY A 140 4.43 7.69 9.91
CA GLY A 140 5.10 8.86 9.31
C GLY A 140 4.85 9.03 7.82
N ALA A 141 4.55 7.95 7.10
CA ALA A 141 4.31 7.97 5.66
C ALA A 141 2.84 8.18 5.26
N LEU A 142 1.90 8.10 6.22
CA LEU A 142 0.45 8.23 5.97
C LEU A 142 0.10 9.47 5.14
N ALA A 143 0.65 10.63 5.52
CA ALA A 143 0.32 11.87 4.85
C ALA A 143 0.71 11.87 3.38
N LEU A 144 1.88 11.31 3.01
CA LEU A 144 2.29 11.18 1.62
C LEU A 144 1.41 10.18 0.85
N ALA A 145 1.02 9.06 1.47
CA ALA A 145 0.09 8.13 0.86
C ALA A 145 -1.24 8.79 0.51
N GLY A 146 -1.81 9.58 1.45
CA GLY A 146 -3.03 10.36 1.21
C GLY A 146 -2.85 11.45 0.16
N LEU A 147 -1.70 12.15 0.14
CA LEU A 147 -1.38 13.13 -0.89
C LEU A 147 -1.35 12.49 -2.29
N LYS A 148 -0.70 11.34 -2.44
CA LYS A 148 -0.68 10.60 -3.72
C LYS A 148 -2.08 10.22 -4.18
N GLN A 149 -2.92 9.71 -3.27
CA GLN A 149 -4.32 9.39 -3.56
C GLN A 149 -5.10 10.63 -4.00
N TYR A 150 -4.93 11.75 -3.31
CA TYR A 150 -5.55 13.03 -3.65
C TYR A 150 -5.12 13.52 -5.03
N ALA A 151 -3.83 13.55 -5.31
CA ALA A 151 -3.28 14.00 -6.59
C ALA A 151 -3.77 13.13 -7.77
N ALA A 152 -3.87 11.81 -7.58
CA ALA A 152 -4.42 10.90 -8.58
C ALA A 152 -5.91 11.16 -8.87
N ALA A 153 -6.68 11.59 -7.87
CA ALA A 153 -8.10 11.92 -8.01
C ALA A 153 -8.33 13.34 -8.60
N HIS A 154 -7.32 14.20 -8.62
CA HIS A 154 -7.39 15.59 -9.09
C HIS A 154 -6.32 15.85 -10.17
N PRO A 155 -6.38 15.16 -11.33
CA PRO A 155 -5.39 15.36 -12.39
C PRO A 155 -5.51 16.77 -12.98
N GLY A 156 -4.36 17.43 -13.16
CA GLY A 156 -4.28 18.80 -13.69
C GLY A 156 -4.43 19.91 -12.65
N ASP A 157 -4.44 19.55 -11.37
CA ASP A 157 -4.39 20.51 -10.27
C ASP A 157 -2.92 20.81 -9.95
N ASP A 158 -2.44 21.99 -10.35
CA ASP A 158 -1.02 22.39 -10.25
C ASP A 158 -0.69 23.10 -8.93
N GLY A 159 -1.58 23.05 -7.95
CA GLY A 159 -1.39 23.68 -6.65
C GLY A 159 -0.30 22.98 -5.80
N THR A 160 0.38 23.75 -4.96
CA THR A 160 1.37 23.18 -4.02
C THR A 160 0.67 22.36 -2.95
N LEU A 161 1.06 21.09 -2.84
CA LEU A 161 0.62 20.15 -1.81
C LEU A 161 1.77 19.85 -0.84
N VAL A 162 1.49 19.83 0.45
CA VAL A 162 2.48 19.54 1.50
C VAL A 162 2.04 18.34 2.32
N ALA A 163 2.90 17.34 2.49
CA ALA A 163 2.68 16.22 3.39
C ALA A 163 3.62 16.27 4.60
N ILE A 164 3.09 16.05 5.80
CA ILE A 164 3.89 16.00 7.03
C ILE A 164 4.40 14.57 7.24
N VAL A 165 5.71 14.37 7.18
CA VAL A 165 6.38 13.12 7.56
C VAL A 165 6.68 13.19 9.06
N SER A 166 5.87 12.50 9.88
CA SER A 166 5.81 12.75 11.32
C SER A 166 6.76 11.90 12.16
N GLY A 167 7.33 10.83 11.61
CA GLY A 167 8.20 9.96 12.39
C GLY A 167 8.98 8.94 11.58
N ALA A 168 10.04 8.38 12.19
CA ALA A 168 10.96 7.42 11.59
C ALA A 168 11.37 6.31 12.56
N ASN A 169 10.54 5.95 13.54
CA ASN A 169 10.80 4.87 14.50
C ASN A 169 10.52 3.50 13.88
N MET A 170 11.21 3.21 12.77
CA MET A 170 11.05 1.97 12.00
C MET A 170 11.86 0.83 12.61
N ASN A 171 11.20 -0.30 12.88
CA ASN A 171 11.88 -1.55 13.19
C ASN A 171 12.47 -2.17 11.93
N PHE A 172 13.74 -2.60 12.00
CA PHE A 172 14.46 -3.15 10.86
C PHE A 172 13.76 -4.38 10.23
N ASP A 173 13.15 -5.22 11.04
CA ASP A 173 12.41 -6.41 10.58
C ASP A 173 11.20 -6.05 9.70
N ARG A 174 10.63 -4.86 9.87
CA ARG A 174 9.52 -4.37 9.04
C ARG A 174 9.94 -3.91 7.64
N LEU A 175 11.23 -3.62 7.42
CA LEU A 175 11.72 -3.16 6.11
C LEU A 175 11.49 -4.18 5.00
N ARG A 176 11.63 -5.47 5.32
CA ARG A 176 11.34 -6.53 4.37
C ARG A 176 9.87 -6.51 3.94
N PHE A 177 8.97 -6.44 4.89
CA PHE A 177 7.53 -6.35 4.62
C PHE A 177 7.19 -5.11 3.78
N VAL A 178 7.79 -3.96 4.11
CA VAL A 178 7.60 -2.72 3.35
C VAL A 178 8.09 -2.86 1.91
N ALA A 179 9.28 -3.45 1.70
CA ALA A 179 9.84 -3.63 0.37
C ALA A 179 8.97 -4.54 -0.51
N GLU A 180 8.47 -5.65 0.06
CA GLU A 180 7.60 -6.60 -0.64
C GLU A 180 6.24 -5.98 -1.02
N ARG A 181 5.71 -5.07 -0.19
CA ARG A 181 4.37 -4.47 -0.40
C ARG A 181 4.38 -3.14 -1.14
N ALA A 182 5.51 -2.44 -1.19
CA ALA A 182 5.59 -1.15 -1.85
C ALA A 182 5.26 -1.22 -3.36
N GLU A 183 5.59 -2.33 -4.02
CA GLU A 183 5.26 -2.57 -5.43
C GLU A 183 3.74 -2.72 -5.64
N LEU A 184 3.04 -3.36 -4.68
CA LEU A 184 1.58 -3.52 -4.71
C LEU A 184 0.86 -2.17 -4.56
N GLY A 185 1.30 -1.35 -3.61
CA GLY A 185 0.68 -0.04 -3.31
C GLY A 185 0.76 0.98 -4.46
N GLU A 186 1.63 0.75 -5.44
CA GLU A 186 1.66 1.53 -6.68
C GLU A 186 0.85 0.91 -7.82
N GLN A 187 0.17 -0.20 -7.57
CA GLN A 187 -0.49 -0.99 -8.62
C GLN A 187 0.47 -1.40 -9.74
N ARG A 188 1.75 -1.57 -9.40
CA ARG A 188 2.80 -2.02 -10.32
C ARG A 188 3.00 -3.53 -10.32
N GLU A 189 2.33 -4.24 -9.44
CA GLU A 189 2.29 -5.70 -9.40
C GLU A 189 0.84 -6.18 -9.45
N ALA A 190 0.56 -7.14 -10.31
CA ALA A 190 -0.65 -7.93 -10.30
C ALA A 190 -0.32 -9.36 -9.84
N VAL A 191 -1.18 -9.93 -9.01
CA VAL A 191 -0.99 -11.28 -8.47
C VAL A 191 -2.16 -12.15 -8.90
N PHE A 192 -1.85 -13.27 -9.56
CA PHE A 192 -2.84 -14.16 -10.12
C PHE A 192 -2.64 -15.61 -9.63
N ALA A 193 -3.75 -16.28 -9.32
CA ALA A 193 -3.79 -17.73 -9.26
C ALA A 193 -4.43 -18.25 -10.56
N VAL A 194 -3.66 -18.99 -11.35
CA VAL A 194 -4.09 -19.48 -12.67
C VAL A 194 -4.10 -21.00 -12.66
N THR A 195 -5.22 -21.58 -13.07
CA THR A 195 -5.33 -23.04 -13.27
C THR A 195 -5.19 -23.35 -14.75
N ILE A 196 -4.21 -24.20 -15.06
CA ILE A 196 -3.96 -24.67 -16.43
C ILE A 196 -4.17 -26.18 -16.52
N PRO A 197 -4.53 -26.71 -17.71
CA PRO A 197 -4.53 -28.16 -17.94
C PRO A 197 -3.13 -28.76 -17.74
N GLU A 198 -3.03 -29.92 -17.08
CA GLU A 198 -1.77 -30.66 -16.96
C GLU A 198 -1.53 -31.48 -18.25
N GLU A 199 -1.22 -30.75 -19.33
CA GLU A 199 -0.96 -31.29 -20.67
C GLU A 199 0.33 -30.70 -21.22
N ARG A 200 0.99 -31.45 -22.11
CA ARG A 200 2.18 -30.94 -22.79
C ARG A 200 1.91 -29.62 -23.50
N GLY A 201 2.72 -28.60 -23.19
CA GLY A 201 2.64 -27.27 -23.78
C GLY A 201 1.71 -26.28 -23.09
N SER A 202 0.91 -26.67 -22.09
CA SER A 202 0.04 -25.74 -21.34
C SER A 202 0.83 -24.67 -20.60
N PHE A 203 1.92 -25.07 -19.94
CA PHE A 203 2.81 -24.12 -19.28
C PHE A 203 3.46 -23.14 -20.25
N ARG A 204 3.87 -23.61 -21.44
CA ARG A 204 4.42 -22.72 -22.47
C ARG A 204 3.38 -21.73 -22.99
N ARG A 205 2.12 -22.15 -23.15
CA ARG A 205 1.00 -21.26 -23.52
C ARG A 205 0.76 -20.21 -22.44
N PHE A 206 0.79 -20.63 -21.17
CA PHE A 206 0.69 -19.72 -20.03
C PHE A 206 1.80 -18.68 -20.04
N CYS A 207 3.06 -19.07 -20.18
CA CYS A 207 4.19 -18.14 -20.27
C CYS A 207 4.12 -17.22 -21.50
N ALA A 208 3.63 -17.72 -22.62
CA ALA A 208 3.42 -16.91 -23.81
C ALA A 208 2.34 -15.84 -23.58
N THR A 209 1.30 -16.15 -22.80
CA THR A 209 0.23 -15.19 -22.42
C THR A 209 0.76 -14.10 -21.50
N LEU A 210 1.70 -14.41 -20.59
CA LEU A 210 2.40 -13.41 -19.78
C LEU A 210 3.30 -12.49 -20.63
N GLY A 211 3.76 -12.96 -21.78
CA GLY A 211 4.54 -12.15 -22.72
C GLY A 211 5.89 -11.72 -22.14
N ARG A 212 6.15 -10.40 -22.19
CA ARG A 212 7.41 -9.80 -21.73
C ARG A 212 7.31 -9.13 -20.35
N HIS A 213 6.25 -9.38 -19.61
CA HIS A 213 6.14 -8.83 -18.27
C HIS A 213 7.24 -9.37 -17.36
N GLN A 214 7.70 -8.54 -16.46
CA GLN A 214 8.64 -8.98 -15.42
C GLN A 214 7.86 -9.79 -14.39
N ILE A 215 8.32 -11.00 -14.11
CA ILE A 215 7.73 -11.87 -13.09
C ILE A 215 8.40 -11.55 -11.76
N THR A 216 7.60 -11.19 -10.76
CA THR A 216 8.04 -10.85 -9.41
C THR A 216 7.98 -12.06 -8.49
N GLU A 217 7.01 -12.95 -8.73
CA GLU A 217 6.84 -14.18 -7.99
C GLU A 217 6.29 -15.28 -8.89
N PHE A 218 6.74 -16.52 -8.67
CA PHE A 218 6.29 -17.65 -9.45
C PHE A 218 6.29 -18.94 -8.63
N ASN A 219 5.13 -19.60 -8.57
CA ASN A 219 4.96 -20.91 -7.94
C ASN A 219 4.11 -21.79 -8.84
N TYR A 220 4.61 -22.95 -9.19
CA TYR A 220 3.89 -23.97 -9.97
C TYR A 220 3.62 -25.17 -9.08
N ARG A 221 2.37 -25.66 -9.08
CA ARG A 221 1.95 -26.82 -8.31
C ARG A 221 1.02 -27.70 -9.13
N ILE A 222 1.35 -28.97 -9.25
CA ILE A 222 0.45 -29.99 -9.81
C ILE A 222 -0.70 -30.17 -8.82
N GLY A 223 -1.92 -29.87 -9.26
CA GLY A 223 -3.14 -30.05 -8.46
C GLY A 223 -3.59 -31.51 -8.43
N ASP A 224 -3.72 -32.10 -9.62
CA ASP A 224 -4.11 -33.47 -9.86
C ASP A 224 -3.57 -33.95 -11.25
N THR A 225 -4.06 -35.10 -11.77
CA THR A 225 -3.66 -35.60 -13.08
C THR A 225 -4.16 -34.79 -14.27
N HIS A 226 -5.01 -33.79 -14.06
CA HIS A 226 -5.67 -33.01 -15.11
C HIS A 226 -5.41 -31.52 -15.03
N SER A 227 -4.97 -31.03 -13.87
CA SER A 227 -4.81 -29.60 -13.65
C SER A 227 -3.56 -29.25 -12.84
N ALA A 228 -2.94 -28.12 -13.17
CA ALA A 228 -1.91 -27.49 -12.39
C ALA A 228 -2.34 -26.09 -11.97
N HIS A 229 -1.89 -25.67 -10.80
CA HIS A 229 -2.15 -24.36 -10.25
C HIS A 229 -0.85 -23.54 -10.26
N ILE A 230 -0.93 -22.36 -10.84
CA ILE A 230 0.19 -21.41 -10.91
C ILE A 230 -0.19 -20.20 -10.08
N PHE A 231 0.68 -19.85 -9.17
CA PHE A 231 0.64 -18.56 -8.50
C PHE A 231 1.74 -17.69 -9.11
N VAL A 232 1.36 -16.52 -9.64
CA VAL A 232 2.29 -15.63 -10.34
C VAL A 232 2.06 -14.18 -9.95
N GLY A 233 3.14 -13.50 -9.55
CA GLY A 233 3.24 -12.07 -9.44
C GLY A 233 3.85 -11.49 -10.72
N VAL A 234 3.27 -10.43 -11.24
CA VAL A 234 3.65 -9.83 -12.52
C VAL A 234 3.73 -8.32 -12.36
N GLN A 235 4.84 -7.73 -12.79
CA GLN A 235 4.94 -6.27 -12.84
C GLN A 235 4.07 -5.71 -13.95
N ILE A 236 3.24 -4.73 -13.60
CA ILE A 236 2.31 -4.03 -14.50
C ILE A 236 2.52 -2.52 -14.42
N ALA A 237 2.14 -1.80 -15.46
CA ALA A 237 2.22 -0.35 -15.49
C ALA A 237 0.90 0.33 -15.08
N SER A 238 -0.24 -0.40 -15.12
CA SER A 238 -1.55 0.17 -14.84
C SER A 238 -2.60 -0.90 -14.54
N ARG A 239 -3.71 -0.48 -13.93
CA ARG A 239 -4.89 -1.33 -13.73
C ARG A 239 -5.46 -1.87 -15.06
N ALA A 240 -5.43 -1.07 -16.12
CA ALA A 240 -5.89 -1.51 -17.44
C ALA A 240 -5.06 -2.68 -17.98
N GLU A 241 -3.76 -2.70 -17.72
CA GLU A 241 -2.88 -3.81 -18.08
C GLU A 241 -3.19 -5.07 -17.28
N ARG A 242 -3.52 -4.94 -15.98
CA ARG A 242 -4.02 -6.05 -15.15
C ARG A 242 -5.28 -6.68 -15.75
N GLU A 243 -6.27 -5.84 -16.08
CA GLU A 243 -7.53 -6.30 -16.68
C GLU A 243 -7.30 -6.97 -18.05
N ALA A 244 -6.35 -6.46 -18.85
CA ALA A 244 -5.96 -7.06 -20.12
C ALA A 244 -5.31 -8.44 -19.94
N LEU A 245 -4.46 -8.64 -18.92
CA LEU A 245 -3.87 -9.94 -18.61
C LEU A 245 -4.93 -10.97 -18.17
N VAL A 246 -5.90 -10.57 -17.33
CA VAL A 246 -7.03 -11.43 -16.95
C VAL A 246 -7.81 -11.87 -18.19
N ALA A 247 -8.13 -10.93 -19.08
CA ALA A 247 -8.82 -11.23 -20.34
C ALA A 247 -7.98 -12.17 -21.24
N ALA A 248 -6.66 -11.99 -21.30
CA ALA A 248 -5.76 -12.83 -22.07
C ALA A 248 -5.71 -14.27 -21.53
N PHE A 249 -5.71 -14.47 -20.21
CA PHE A 249 -5.81 -15.81 -19.61
C PHE A 249 -7.13 -16.49 -19.95
N HIS A 250 -8.24 -15.78 -19.82
CA HIS A 250 -9.56 -16.31 -20.21
C HIS A 250 -9.65 -16.69 -21.69
N ALA A 251 -9.00 -15.91 -22.58
CA ALA A 251 -8.95 -16.22 -24.01
C ALA A 251 -8.17 -17.50 -24.34
N GLN A 252 -7.36 -18.03 -23.40
CA GLN A 252 -6.67 -19.29 -23.49
C GLN A 252 -7.39 -20.42 -22.76
N ASP A 253 -8.63 -20.20 -22.32
CA ASP A 253 -9.44 -21.11 -21.49
C ASP A 253 -8.78 -21.44 -20.13
N PHE A 254 -7.92 -20.55 -19.61
CA PHE A 254 -7.36 -20.69 -18.28
C PHE A 254 -8.30 -20.08 -17.24
N ALA A 255 -8.60 -20.85 -16.19
CA ALA A 255 -9.30 -20.30 -15.04
C ALA A 255 -8.31 -19.40 -14.26
N VAL A 256 -8.64 -18.12 -14.12
CA VAL A 256 -7.82 -17.14 -13.41
C VAL A 256 -8.60 -16.52 -12.26
N LEU A 257 -7.94 -16.42 -11.11
CA LEU A 257 -8.40 -15.64 -9.96
C LEU A 257 -7.41 -14.50 -9.75
N ASP A 258 -7.91 -13.28 -9.86
CA ASP A 258 -7.14 -12.08 -9.56
C ASP A 258 -7.09 -11.89 -8.05
N LEU A 259 -5.88 -12.00 -7.48
CA LEU A 259 -5.60 -11.89 -6.05
C LEU A 259 -4.91 -10.57 -5.69
N THR A 260 -4.83 -9.65 -6.64
CA THR A 260 -4.08 -8.38 -6.48
C THR A 260 -4.58 -7.57 -5.29
N ASP A 261 -5.87 -7.60 -5.01
CA ASP A 261 -6.49 -6.86 -3.91
C ASP A 261 -6.86 -7.76 -2.71
N ASP A 262 -6.52 -9.07 -2.75
CA ASP A 262 -6.81 -10.01 -1.66
C ASP A 262 -5.58 -10.23 -0.75
N GLU A 263 -5.55 -9.48 0.36
CA GLU A 263 -4.49 -9.48 1.35
C GLU A 263 -4.26 -10.86 2.01
N LEU A 264 -5.34 -11.55 2.34
CA LEU A 264 -5.27 -12.83 3.06
C LEU A 264 -4.73 -13.93 2.13
N ALA A 265 -5.20 -13.94 0.88
CA ALA A 265 -4.74 -14.88 -0.13
C ALA A 265 -3.26 -14.67 -0.47
N LYS A 266 -2.80 -13.42 -0.61
CA LYS A 266 -1.38 -13.10 -0.85
C LYS A 266 -0.47 -13.64 0.26
N LEU A 267 -0.81 -13.39 1.52
CA LEU A 267 -0.03 -13.87 2.67
C LEU A 267 0.01 -15.39 2.74
N HIS A 268 -1.13 -16.06 2.56
CA HIS A 268 -1.22 -17.52 2.63
C HIS A 268 -0.50 -18.20 1.48
N LEU A 269 -0.65 -17.71 0.26
CA LEU A 269 -0.07 -18.34 -0.92
C LEU A 269 1.46 -18.15 -0.99
N ARG A 270 1.98 -16.99 -0.57
CA ARG A 270 3.43 -16.75 -0.47
C ARG A 270 4.15 -17.66 0.53
N HIS A 271 3.47 -18.09 1.58
CA HIS A 271 4.05 -18.95 2.62
C HIS A 271 3.70 -20.44 2.49
N MET A 272 2.78 -20.80 1.59
CA MET A 272 2.38 -22.21 1.38
C MET A 272 3.19 -22.93 0.30
N VAL A 273 4.39 -22.53 0.04
CA VAL A 273 5.29 -23.18 -0.93
C VAL A 273 5.85 -24.47 -0.31
N GLY A 274 5.59 -25.63 -0.94
CA GLY A 274 6.29 -26.86 -0.66
C GLY A 274 5.47 -28.01 -0.10
N GLY A 275 4.23 -28.23 -0.57
CA GLY A 275 3.56 -29.53 -0.36
C GLY A 275 4.08 -30.59 -1.33
N ARG A 276 4.44 -31.78 -0.84
CA ARG A 276 4.69 -32.94 -1.72
C ARG A 276 3.39 -33.36 -2.40
N SER A 277 3.41 -33.49 -3.73
CA SER A 277 2.36 -34.19 -4.45
C SER A 277 2.55 -35.73 -4.29
N PRO A 278 1.55 -36.47 -3.82
CA PRO A 278 1.65 -37.94 -3.78
C PRO A 278 1.70 -38.59 -5.17
N LEU A 279 1.45 -37.81 -6.23
CA LEU A 279 1.43 -38.24 -7.61
C LEU A 279 2.78 -38.04 -8.32
N ALA A 280 3.64 -37.21 -7.79
CA ALA A 280 4.97 -37.00 -8.37
C ALA A 280 5.93 -38.10 -7.94
N ARG A 281 6.51 -38.77 -8.94
CA ARG A 281 7.56 -39.79 -8.79
C ARG A 281 8.80 -39.31 -9.52
N ASP A 282 9.98 -39.57 -8.94
CA ASP A 282 11.28 -39.23 -9.55
C ASP A 282 11.46 -37.71 -9.84
N GLU A 283 10.99 -36.86 -8.93
CA GLU A 283 11.14 -35.42 -9.03
C GLU A 283 12.61 -35.01 -8.97
N LEU A 284 13.04 -34.15 -9.93
CA LEU A 284 14.32 -33.46 -9.91
C LEU A 284 14.06 -32.00 -9.61
N LEU A 285 14.70 -31.49 -8.56
CA LEU A 285 14.61 -30.09 -8.17
C LEU A 285 15.75 -29.31 -8.85
N TYR A 286 15.39 -28.31 -9.66
CA TYR A 286 16.32 -27.38 -10.26
C TYR A 286 16.12 -25.98 -9.69
N ARG A 287 17.22 -25.30 -9.39
CA ARG A 287 17.22 -23.88 -9.06
C ARG A 287 17.77 -23.12 -10.25
N PHE A 288 17.01 -22.14 -10.75
CA PHE A 288 17.42 -21.23 -11.79
C PHE A 288 17.48 -19.81 -11.26
N GLU A 289 18.54 -19.09 -11.63
CA GLU A 289 18.67 -17.65 -11.35
C GLU A 289 18.54 -16.92 -12.69
N PHE A 290 17.52 -16.09 -12.80
CA PHE A 290 17.28 -15.28 -14.00
C PHE A 290 17.82 -13.87 -13.81
N PRO A 291 18.44 -13.26 -14.86
CA PRO A 291 18.77 -11.85 -14.83
C PRO A 291 17.48 -11.02 -14.73
N GLU A 292 17.52 -9.93 -13.97
CA GLU A 292 16.39 -8.98 -13.83
C GLU A 292 16.21 -8.20 -15.14
N ARG A 293 15.62 -8.84 -16.12
CA ARG A 293 15.22 -8.24 -17.39
C ARG A 293 13.90 -8.84 -17.89
N PRO A 294 13.02 -8.02 -18.51
CA PRO A 294 11.78 -8.49 -19.08
C PRO A 294 11.99 -9.63 -20.08
N GLY A 295 11.18 -10.69 -19.99
CA GLY A 295 11.22 -11.82 -20.91
C GLY A 295 12.31 -12.88 -20.63
N ALA A 296 13.07 -12.78 -19.54
CA ALA A 296 14.13 -13.75 -19.23
C ALA A 296 13.61 -15.18 -19.10
N LEU A 297 12.44 -15.37 -18.47
CA LEU A 297 11.79 -16.68 -18.34
C LEU A 297 11.35 -17.23 -19.72
N VAL A 298 10.74 -16.42 -20.55
CA VAL A 298 10.30 -16.82 -21.89
C VAL A 298 11.50 -17.26 -22.72
N HIS A 299 12.58 -16.48 -22.69
CA HIS A 299 13.81 -16.83 -23.40
C HIS A 299 14.45 -18.14 -22.90
N PHE A 300 14.40 -18.40 -21.59
CA PHE A 300 14.85 -19.67 -21.02
C PHE A 300 13.99 -20.85 -21.52
N LEU A 301 12.67 -20.72 -21.51
CA LEU A 301 11.76 -21.76 -21.96
C LEU A 301 11.89 -22.05 -23.46
N ASP A 302 12.22 -21.06 -24.27
CA ASP A 302 12.50 -21.24 -25.71
C ASP A 302 13.77 -22.07 -25.98
N GLN A 303 14.66 -22.18 -24.99
CA GLN A 303 15.87 -23.02 -25.08
C GLN A 303 15.65 -24.44 -24.55
N LEU A 304 14.52 -24.69 -23.86
CA LEU A 304 14.18 -26.04 -23.40
C LEU A 304 13.58 -26.87 -24.54
N HIS A 305 13.76 -28.21 -24.42
CA HIS A 305 13.18 -29.13 -25.41
C HIS A 305 11.64 -29.01 -25.39
N PRO A 306 10.94 -29.08 -26.54
CA PRO A 306 9.47 -28.94 -26.61
C PRO A 306 8.68 -29.93 -25.74
N ASP A 307 9.29 -31.05 -25.36
CA ASP A 307 8.66 -32.06 -24.52
C ASP A 307 8.79 -31.82 -23.01
N TRP A 308 9.45 -30.75 -22.62
CA TRP A 308 9.52 -30.34 -21.20
C TRP A 308 8.27 -29.55 -20.82
N ASN A 309 7.63 -30.00 -19.77
CA ASN A 309 6.51 -29.30 -19.14
C ASN A 309 6.95 -28.74 -17.82
#